data_ed5b7fd3837b8aec46577884e2b4df9b
#
_entry.id   ed5b7fd3837b8aec46577884e2b4df9b
#
_cell.length_a   1.000
_cell.length_b   1.000
_cell.length_c   1.000
_cell.angle_alpha   90.00
_cell.angle_beta   90.00
_cell.angle_gamma   90.00
#
_symmetry.space_group_name_H-M   'P 1'
#
loop_
_entity.id
_entity.type
_entity.pdbx_description
1 polymer ?
#
loop_
_entity_poly.entity_id
_entity_poly.type
_entity_poly.pdbx_seq_one_letter_code
_entity_poly.pdbx_strand_id
1 'polypeptide(L)'
;MARKKVSPEEFIDSEHWKDEEWLEENAELLKALAHPSRLKIIGFLSSGKQCVKHIWEALDLPQPNVSQHLSVLRNKGILGYKREGSIVCYYIKNKKALDIYKLLIEED
;
A
#
# COMPACT_ATOMS: atom_id res chain seq x y z
N MET A 1 18.24 -10.85 5.35
CA MET A 1 18.17 -11.67 4.12
C MET A 1 18.37 -10.79 2.90
N ALA A 2 19.27 -11.20 2.04
CA ALA A 2 19.58 -10.42 0.85
C ALA A 2 18.42 -10.46 -0.16
N ARG A 3 18.17 -9.33 -0.81
CA ARG A 3 17.16 -9.24 -1.86
C ARG A 3 17.67 -9.93 -3.12
N LYS A 4 16.81 -10.71 -3.76
CA LYS A 4 17.13 -11.32 -5.04
C LYS A 4 17.18 -10.23 -6.12
N LYS A 5 18.23 -10.24 -6.90
CA LYS A 5 18.43 -9.29 -8.00
C LYS A 5 18.39 -10.02 -9.32
N VAL A 6 17.82 -9.37 -10.32
CA VAL A 6 17.87 -9.85 -11.69
C VAL A 6 19.22 -9.48 -12.27
N SER A 7 19.94 -10.44 -12.81
CA SER A 7 21.24 -10.18 -13.43
C SER A 7 21.02 -9.55 -14.81
N PRO A 8 22.05 -8.85 -15.35
CA PRO A 8 21.93 -8.25 -16.68
C PRO A 8 21.62 -9.26 -17.80
N GLU A 9 21.92 -10.54 -17.58
CA GLU A 9 21.65 -11.60 -18.54
C GLU A 9 20.26 -12.20 -18.42
N GLU A 10 19.54 -11.87 -17.34
CA GLU A 10 18.19 -12.38 -17.12
C GLU A 10 17.17 -11.37 -17.62
N PHE A 11 16.24 -11.85 -18.41
CA PHE A 11 15.18 -11.01 -18.96
C PHE A 11 13.83 -11.50 -18.46
N ILE A 12 12.95 -10.55 -18.15
CA ILE A 12 11.57 -10.86 -17.85
C ILE A 12 10.84 -10.89 -19.18
N ASP A 13 10.42 -12.10 -19.58
CA ASP A 13 9.68 -12.30 -20.82
C ASP A 13 8.23 -11.89 -20.60
N SER A 14 7.95 -10.60 -20.76
CA SER A 14 6.64 -10.03 -20.51
C SER A 14 6.33 -8.93 -21.53
N GLU A 15 5.08 -8.90 -21.95
CA GLU A 15 4.58 -7.91 -22.88
C GLU A 15 3.75 -6.83 -22.17
N HIS A 16 3.73 -6.82 -20.86
CA HIS A 16 2.92 -5.85 -20.09
C HIS A 16 3.27 -4.40 -20.39
N TRP A 17 4.51 -4.13 -20.75
CA TRP A 17 4.91 -2.76 -21.10
C TRP A 17 4.21 -2.20 -22.34
N LYS A 18 3.53 -3.04 -23.11
CA LYS A 18 2.72 -2.65 -24.26
C LYS A 18 1.24 -2.49 -23.93
N ASP A 19 0.83 -2.91 -22.74
CA ASP A 19 -0.56 -2.92 -22.32
C ASP A 19 -0.87 -1.61 -21.59
N GLU A 20 -1.55 -0.70 -22.29
CA GLU A 20 -1.87 0.62 -21.74
C GLU A 20 -2.74 0.55 -20.49
N GLU A 21 -3.70 -0.36 -20.47
CA GLU A 21 -4.57 -0.51 -19.31
C GLU A 21 -3.78 -1.01 -18.09
N TRP A 22 -2.92 -2.00 -18.29
CA TRP A 22 -2.06 -2.52 -17.21
C TRP A 22 -1.12 -1.42 -16.69
N LEU A 23 -0.55 -0.62 -17.60
CA LEU A 23 0.35 0.47 -17.24
C LEU A 23 -0.37 1.53 -16.41
N GLU A 24 -1.59 1.92 -16.83
CA GLU A 24 -2.37 2.91 -16.10
C GLU A 24 -2.76 2.42 -14.70
N GLU A 25 -3.23 1.18 -14.59
CA GLU A 25 -3.62 0.61 -13.32
C GLU A 25 -2.45 0.55 -12.33
N ASN A 26 -1.29 0.10 -12.81
CA ASN A 26 -0.12 -0.02 -11.95
C ASN A 26 0.51 1.32 -11.63
N ALA A 27 0.46 2.27 -12.57
CA ALA A 27 0.91 3.63 -12.29
C ALA A 27 0.04 4.28 -11.21
N GLU A 28 -1.28 4.09 -11.26
CA GLU A 28 -2.19 4.62 -10.23
C GLU A 28 -1.93 3.98 -8.86
N LEU A 29 -1.65 2.68 -8.84
CA LEU A 29 -1.26 2.01 -7.60
C LEU A 29 -0.01 2.65 -7.01
N LEU A 30 1.03 2.83 -7.82
CA LEU A 30 2.29 3.41 -7.36
C LEU A 30 2.12 4.86 -6.92
N LYS A 31 1.31 5.65 -7.64
CA LYS A 31 1.03 7.04 -7.24
C LYS A 31 0.35 7.10 -5.88
N ALA A 32 -0.59 6.19 -5.62
CA ALA A 32 -1.29 6.16 -4.34
C ALA A 32 -0.35 5.81 -3.18
N LEU A 33 0.67 5.00 -3.44
CA LEU A 33 1.66 4.62 -2.42
C LEU A 33 2.77 5.65 -2.26
N ALA A 34 2.99 6.51 -3.25
CA ALA A 34 4.14 7.42 -3.27
C ALA A 34 3.92 8.66 -2.40
N HIS A 35 3.70 8.43 -1.12
CA HIS A 35 3.51 9.48 -0.13
C HIS A 35 3.95 8.94 1.24
N PRO A 36 4.81 9.67 1.98
CA PRO A 36 5.33 9.16 3.27
C PRO A 36 4.24 8.70 4.22
N SER A 37 3.16 9.48 4.37
CA SER A 37 2.08 9.13 5.29
C SER A 37 1.33 7.88 4.84
N ARG A 38 1.18 7.69 3.53
CA ARG A 38 0.51 6.50 3.01
C ARG A 38 1.36 5.26 3.16
N LEU A 39 2.67 5.36 2.94
CA LEU A 39 3.59 4.26 3.22
C LEU A 39 3.57 3.90 4.70
N LYS A 40 3.47 4.90 5.56
CA LYS A 40 3.37 4.69 7.01
C LYS A 40 2.10 3.91 7.36
N ILE A 41 0.99 4.23 6.72
CA ILE A 41 -0.27 3.50 6.90
C ILE A 41 -0.10 2.04 6.48
N ILE A 42 0.47 1.79 5.30
CA ILE A 42 0.69 0.44 4.82
C ILE A 42 1.58 -0.34 5.80
N GLY A 43 2.65 0.28 6.26
CA GLY A 43 3.54 -0.34 7.24
C GLY A 43 2.82 -0.70 8.54
N PHE A 44 2.01 0.21 9.05
CA PHE A 44 1.26 -0.04 10.28
C PHE A 44 0.25 -1.18 10.11
N LEU A 45 -0.40 -1.25 8.94
CA LEU A 45 -1.39 -2.27 8.65
C LEU A 45 -0.79 -3.60 8.18
N SER A 46 0.51 -3.64 7.93
CA SER A 46 1.16 -4.84 7.42
C SER A 46 1.07 -6.03 8.37
N SER A 47 0.90 -5.79 9.66
CA SER A 47 0.77 -6.84 10.65
C SER A 47 -0.69 -7.25 10.91
N GLY A 48 -1.64 -6.58 10.29
CA GLY A 48 -3.04 -6.95 10.44
C GLY A 48 -3.99 -5.77 10.46
N LYS A 49 -5.26 -6.08 10.59
CA LYS A 49 -6.35 -5.10 10.64
C LYS A 49 -6.21 -4.18 11.86
N GLN A 50 -6.45 -2.88 11.67
CA GLN A 50 -6.39 -1.89 12.75
C GLN A 50 -7.60 -0.98 12.72
N CYS A 51 -8.09 -0.62 13.89
CA CYS A 51 -9.16 0.38 14.02
C CYS A 51 -8.63 1.78 13.72
N VAL A 52 -9.50 2.63 13.18
CA VAL A 52 -9.16 4.01 12.82
C VAL A 52 -8.46 4.73 13.98
N LYS A 53 -8.96 4.57 15.20
CA LYS A 53 -8.36 5.23 16.36
C LYS A 53 -6.88 4.85 16.53
N HIS A 54 -6.56 3.57 16.38
CA HIS A 54 -5.18 3.10 16.51
C HIS A 54 -4.29 3.65 15.38
N ILE A 55 -4.86 3.80 14.19
CA ILE A 55 -4.13 4.38 13.06
C ILE A 55 -3.78 5.84 13.35
N TRP A 56 -4.74 6.63 13.84
CA TRP A 56 -4.49 8.02 14.20
C TRP A 56 -3.38 8.15 15.25
N GLU A 57 -3.46 7.32 16.29
CA GLU A 57 -2.48 7.34 17.36
C GLU A 57 -1.08 6.97 16.86
N ALA A 58 -1.01 5.94 16.02
CA ALA A 58 0.27 5.45 15.52
C ALA A 58 0.94 6.43 14.56
N LEU A 59 0.16 7.11 13.73
CA LEU A 59 0.72 8.02 12.73
C LEU A 59 1.15 9.36 13.30
N ASP A 60 0.55 9.77 14.40
CA ASP A 60 0.82 11.07 15.02
C ASP A 60 0.63 12.22 14.03
N LEU A 61 -0.47 12.20 13.31
CA LEU A 61 -0.85 13.22 12.34
C LEU A 61 -2.26 13.71 12.65
N PRO A 62 -2.63 14.93 12.21
CA PRO A 62 -4.00 15.41 12.37
C PRO A 62 -5.00 14.43 11.76
N GLN A 63 -6.10 14.17 12.47
CA GLN A 63 -7.13 13.24 12.01
C GLN A 63 -7.64 13.50 10.59
N PRO A 64 -7.92 14.75 10.18
CA PRO A 64 -8.39 15.01 8.82
C PRO A 64 -7.39 14.54 7.75
N ASN A 65 -6.09 14.69 8.01
CA ASN A 65 -5.05 14.25 7.10
C ASN A 65 -5.03 12.73 6.98
N VAL A 66 -5.11 12.04 8.11
CA VAL A 66 -5.13 10.56 8.13
C VAL A 66 -6.36 10.06 7.40
N SER A 67 -7.53 10.63 7.69
CA SER A 67 -8.79 10.25 7.04
C SER A 67 -8.72 10.43 5.53
N GLN A 68 -8.11 11.51 5.07
CA GLN A 68 -7.93 11.76 3.64
C GLN A 68 -7.04 10.69 2.98
N HIS A 69 -5.93 10.36 3.62
CA HIS A 69 -5.03 9.32 3.11
C HIS A 69 -5.71 7.94 3.09
N LEU A 70 -6.47 7.62 4.13
CA LEU A 70 -7.24 6.38 4.17
C LEU A 70 -8.27 6.31 3.05
N SER A 71 -8.97 7.43 2.79
CA SER A 71 -9.93 7.52 1.69
C SER A 71 -9.28 7.27 0.32
N VAL A 72 -8.13 7.90 0.08
CA VAL A 72 -7.41 7.70 -1.18
C VAL A 72 -7.05 6.23 -1.36
N LEU A 73 -6.45 5.62 -0.34
CA LEU A 73 -6.02 4.22 -0.41
C LEU A 73 -7.21 3.27 -0.58
N ARG A 74 -8.31 3.56 0.10
CA ARG A 74 -9.53 2.78 -0.02
C ARG A 74 -10.14 2.90 -1.42
N ASN A 75 -10.23 4.13 -1.94
CA ASN A 75 -10.82 4.38 -3.25
C ASN A 75 -10.01 3.74 -4.39
N LYS A 76 -8.73 3.54 -4.19
CA LYS A 76 -7.87 2.86 -5.16
C LYS A 76 -7.84 1.34 -4.97
N GLY A 77 -8.65 0.81 -4.05
CA GLY A 77 -8.71 -0.62 -3.82
C GLY A 77 -7.52 -1.20 -3.08
N ILE A 78 -6.67 -0.35 -2.50
CA ILE A 78 -5.50 -0.78 -1.75
C ILE A 78 -5.92 -1.25 -0.36
N LEU A 79 -6.81 -0.49 0.28
CA LEU A 79 -7.35 -0.85 1.59
C LEU A 79 -8.80 -1.26 1.48
N GLY A 80 -9.17 -2.24 2.31
CA GLY A 80 -10.56 -2.54 2.62
C GLY A 80 -10.87 -2.05 4.01
N TYR A 81 -12.15 -2.04 4.37
CA TYR A 81 -12.56 -1.66 5.71
C TYR A 81 -13.75 -2.50 6.16
N LYS A 82 -13.90 -2.59 7.46
CA LYS A 82 -15.05 -3.21 8.10
C LYS A 82 -15.59 -2.26 9.15
N ARG A 83 -16.91 -2.16 9.20
CA ARG A 83 -17.61 -1.39 10.21
C ARG A 83 -18.36 -2.34 11.14
N GLU A 84 -18.12 -2.21 12.43
CA GLU A 84 -18.85 -2.94 13.45
C GLU A 84 -19.40 -1.90 14.44
N GLY A 85 -20.70 -1.59 14.33
CA GLY A 85 -21.29 -0.50 15.08
C GLY A 85 -20.68 0.83 14.68
N SER A 86 -20.10 1.54 15.63
CA SER A 86 -19.39 2.80 15.39
C SER A 86 -17.91 2.63 15.13
N ILE A 87 -17.41 1.40 15.19
CA ILE A 87 -15.98 1.11 15.02
C ILE A 87 -15.69 0.79 13.57
N VAL A 88 -14.71 1.48 12.99
CA VAL A 88 -14.25 1.23 11.61
C VAL A 88 -12.80 0.76 11.68
N CYS A 89 -12.52 -0.37 11.04
CA CYS A 89 -11.18 -0.93 10.97
C CYS A 89 -10.76 -1.06 9.52
N TYR A 90 -9.48 -0.86 9.24
CA TYR A 90 -8.90 -0.96 7.91
C TYR A 90 -7.93 -2.13 7.83
N TYR A 91 -7.79 -2.68 6.64
CA TYR A 91 -6.84 -3.75 6.36
C TYR A 91 -6.32 -3.62 4.93
N ILE A 92 -5.16 -4.19 4.65
CA ILE A 92 -4.60 -4.18 3.30
C ILE A 92 -5.33 -5.22 2.46
N LYS A 93 -6.02 -4.75 1.43
CA LYS A 93 -6.78 -5.58 0.51
C LYS A 93 -5.94 -6.01 -0.71
N ASN A 94 -5.08 -5.13 -1.17
CA ASN A 94 -4.26 -5.36 -2.37
C ASN A 94 -2.91 -5.96 -1.98
N LYS A 95 -2.70 -7.23 -2.36
CA LYS A 95 -1.47 -7.94 -2.05
C LYS A 95 -0.24 -7.30 -2.70
N LYS A 96 -0.38 -6.72 -3.89
CA LYS A 96 0.74 -6.03 -4.54
C LYS A 96 1.25 -4.86 -3.71
N ALA A 97 0.34 -4.09 -3.10
CA ALA A 97 0.73 -2.98 -2.26
C ALA A 97 1.56 -3.45 -1.06
N LEU A 98 1.14 -4.55 -0.44
CA LEU A 98 1.89 -5.14 0.66
C LEU A 98 3.25 -5.65 0.19
N ASP A 99 3.29 -6.33 -0.94
CA ASP A 99 4.54 -6.87 -1.49
C ASP A 99 5.52 -5.74 -1.86
N ILE A 100 5.01 -4.64 -2.41
CA ILE A 100 5.85 -3.46 -2.71
C ILE A 100 6.45 -2.92 -1.41
N TYR A 101 5.64 -2.78 -0.38
CA TYR A 101 6.14 -2.30 0.92
C TYR A 101 7.23 -3.22 1.46
N LYS A 102 7.02 -4.53 1.39
CA LYS A 102 8.01 -5.52 1.84
C LYS A 102 9.32 -5.39 1.08
N LEU A 103 9.26 -5.17 -0.23
CA LEU A 103 10.46 -4.97 -1.04
C LEU A 103 11.22 -3.71 -0.62
N LEU A 104 10.49 -2.64 -0.28
CA LEU A 104 11.11 -1.39 0.13
C LEU A 104 11.88 -1.50 1.45
N ILE A 105 11.44 -2.38 2.34
CA ILE A 105 12.11 -2.56 3.63
C ILE A 105 13.22 -3.60 3.60
N GLU A 106 13.37 -4.34 2.51
CA GLU A 106 14.48 -5.28 2.37
C GLU A 106 15.80 -4.53 2.26
N GLU A 107 16.83 -5.09 2.90
CA GLU A 107 18.18 -4.55 2.80
C GLU A 107 19.02 -5.47 1.90
N ASP A 108 19.84 -4.85 1.07
CA ASP A 108 20.74 -5.58 0.17
C ASP A 108 21.96 -6.14 0.90
#